data_86cb0db156c9d5b81c1aa4c83f690874
#
_entry.id   86cb0db156c9d5b81c1aa4c83f690874
#
_cell.length_a   1.000
_cell.length_b   1.000
_cell.length_c   1.000
_cell.angle_alpha   90.00
_cell.angle_beta   90.00
_cell.angle_gamma   90.00
#
_symmetry.space_group_name_H-M   'P 1'
#
loop_
_entity.id
_entity.type
_entity.pdbx_description
1 polymer ?
#
loop_
_entity_poly.entity_id
_entity_poly.type
_entity_poly.pdbx_seq_one_letter_code
_entity_poly.pdbx_strand_id
1 'polypeptide(L)'
;MNTFIKKLWVLVALALPLLPAQSTVNAQNGNYIDESIYENLPFNMPKVEQPAFPDYTVNIVDFGAKGDGIVLNTKAINDAIKAVNAKGGGKVIIPEGLWLTGPIELLSNVNLYTEMNALVLFTDDFEAYPIIKTSFEGLDTRRCQSPISAWNAENIAITGHGVFDGSGDSWRPVKKGKLTAGQWSSLVSSGGVVDASGSIWYPTAGALKGAMATKDFNNPEGINTDEEWNEIRPWLRPVLLNIVKSKKVLLEGVTFKNSPSWCLHPLSCEHITIHNVKVFNPWYSQNGDALDLESCKNALIVNNIFDAGDDAICIKSGKDEDGRRRGEPCQNVIVKNN
;
A
#
# COMPACT_ATOMS: atom_id res chain seq x y z
N MET A 1 90.88 13.97 33.31
CA MET A 1 90.47 14.90 32.26
C MET A 1 89.55 14.09 31.35
N ASN A 2 88.25 14.20 31.52
CA ASN A 2 87.26 13.36 30.89
C ASN A 2 86.60 14.09 29.74
N THR A 3 86.64 13.51 28.60
CA THR A 3 86.00 14.02 27.38
C THR A 3 84.74 13.15 27.13
N PHE A 4 83.58 13.72 27.34
CA PHE A 4 82.28 13.10 27.06
C PHE A 4 81.98 13.15 25.55
N ILE A 5 81.83 12.00 24.92
CA ILE A 5 81.32 11.86 23.57
C ILE A 5 79.78 11.75 23.66
N LYS A 6 79.10 12.77 23.23
CA LYS A 6 77.65 12.74 23.02
C LYS A 6 77.32 12.00 21.71
N LYS A 7 76.71 10.82 21.81
CA LYS A 7 76.10 10.14 20.64
C LYS A 7 74.74 10.82 20.33
N LEU A 8 74.70 11.44 19.14
CA LEU A 8 73.47 12.03 18.56
C LEU A 8 72.73 10.92 17.84
N TRP A 9 71.55 10.55 18.37
CA TRP A 9 70.66 9.66 17.66
C TRP A 9 69.80 10.51 16.74
N VAL A 10 69.94 10.36 15.42
CA VAL A 10 69.06 10.94 14.42
C VAL A 10 67.89 9.97 14.24
N LEU A 11 66.72 10.31 14.76
CA LEU A 11 65.48 9.64 14.45
C LEU A 11 65.00 10.12 13.08
N VAL A 12 65.15 9.29 12.06
CA VAL A 12 64.52 9.50 10.77
C VAL A 12 63.04 9.04 10.93
N ALA A 13 62.16 9.98 11.14
CA ALA A 13 60.73 9.73 11.05
C ALA A 13 60.33 9.61 9.57
N LEU A 14 60.11 8.40 9.10
CA LEU A 14 59.41 8.16 7.82
C LEU A 14 57.93 8.60 7.99
N ALA A 15 57.65 9.79 7.50
CA ALA A 15 56.26 10.23 7.30
C ALA A 15 55.69 9.48 6.08
N LEU A 16 54.97 8.39 6.34
CA LEU A 16 54.04 7.82 5.35
C LEU A 16 52.91 8.82 5.16
N PRO A 17 52.58 9.23 3.94
CA PRO A 17 51.38 10.01 3.70
C PRO A 17 50.17 9.11 4.01
N LEU A 18 49.47 9.40 5.10
CA LEU A 18 48.09 8.96 5.31
C LEU A 18 47.23 9.59 4.21
N LEU A 19 47.07 8.86 3.11
CA LEU A 19 45.99 9.11 2.19
C LEU A 19 44.70 8.96 2.99
N PRO A 20 43.84 10.00 3.07
CA PRO A 20 42.49 9.80 3.60
C PRO A 20 41.83 8.77 2.68
N ALA A 21 41.50 7.60 3.23
CA ALA A 21 40.53 6.75 2.62
C ALA A 21 39.20 7.56 2.59
N GLN A 22 38.99 8.23 1.48
CA GLN A 22 37.65 8.68 1.13
C GLN A 22 36.82 7.44 0.88
N SER A 23 36.33 6.83 1.97
CA SER A 23 35.10 6.10 1.91
C SER A 23 34.02 7.14 1.61
N THR A 24 33.81 7.42 0.35
CA THR A 24 32.53 7.93 -0.11
C THR A 24 31.51 6.85 0.21
N VAL A 25 31.03 6.84 1.44
CA VAL A 25 29.73 6.31 1.74
C VAL A 25 28.79 7.26 1.00
N ASN A 26 28.55 6.95 -0.25
CA ASN A 26 27.34 7.39 -0.94
C ASN A 26 26.20 6.75 -0.16
N ALA A 27 25.75 7.43 0.90
CA ALA A 27 24.44 7.29 1.43
C ALA A 27 23.47 7.90 0.40
N GLN A 28 23.46 7.37 -0.81
CA GLN A 28 22.28 7.37 -1.64
C GLN A 28 21.34 6.39 -0.95
N ASN A 29 20.45 6.93 -0.13
CA ASN A 29 19.22 6.29 0.29
C ASN A 29 18.37 6.03 -0.95
N GLY A 30 18.70 5.01 -1.70
CA GLY A 30 17.94 4.46 -2.80
C GLY A 30 18.05 2.97 -2.68
N ASN A 31 16.94 2.31 -2.41
CA ASN A 31 16.78 0.92 -2.69
C ASN A 31 16.95 0.75 -4.20
N TYR A 32 18.17 0.51 -4.64
CA TYR A 32 18.50 0.43 -6.06
C TYR A 32 18.10 -0.94 -6.59
N ILE A 33 17.19 -0.95 -7.56
CA ILE A 33 16.93 -2.16 -8.36
C ILE A 33 18.04 -2.24 -9.40
N ASP A 34 18.86 -3.30 -9.33
CA ASP A 34 19.98 -3.53 -10.24
C ASP A 34 19.47 -3.65 -11.69
N GLU A 35 20.10 -2.94 -12.60
CA GLU A 35 19.77 -2.97 -14.04
C GLU A 35 19.86 -4.38 -14.67
N SER A 36 20.64 -5.30 -14.05
CA SER A 36 20.69 -6.70 -14.47
C SER A 36 19.34 -7.42 -14.40
N ILE A 37 18.31 -6.82 -13.76
CA ILE A 37 16.96 -7.34 -13.75
C ILE A 37 16.36 -7.45 -15.17
N TYR A 38 16.87 -6.68 -16.12
CA TYR A 38 16.45 -6.67 -17.52
C TYR A 38 17.28 -7.60 -18.40
N GLU A 39 18.32 -8.26 -17.86
CA GLU A 39 19.20 -9.13 -18.63
C GLU A 39 18.66 -10.57 -18.71
N ASN A 40 18.92 -11.23 -19.82
CA ASN A 40 18.61 -12.64 -20.05
C ASN A 40 17.14 -13.00 -19.86
N LEU A 41 16.23 -12.06 -20.07
CA LEU A 41 14.79 -12.31 -20.03
C LEU A 41 14.31 -13.10 -21.26
N PRO A 42 13.29 -13.96 -21.14
CA PRO A 42 12.71 -14.70 -22.25
C PRO A 42 11.85 -13.84 -23.19
N PHE A 43 11.71 -12.56 -22.93
CA PHE A 43 10.93 -11.59 -23.71
C PHE A 43 11.59 -10.22 -23.67
N ASN A 44 11.20 -9.35 -24.61
CA ASN A 44 11.70 -7.97 -24.64
C ASN A 44 10.94 -7.12 -23.60
N MET A 45 11.57 -6.85 -22.47
CA MET A 45 10.99 -6.04 -21.38
C MET A 45 11.38 -4.58 -21.54
N PRO A 46 10.42 -3.67 -21.77
CA PRO A 46 10.69 -2.24 -21.72
C PRO A 46 11.19 -1.81 -20.33
N LYS A 47 12.10 -0.84 -20.26
CA LYS A 47 12.50 -0.27 -18.98
C LYS A 47 11.30 0.39 -18.30
N VAL A 48 11.11 0.07 -17.03
CA VAL A 48 10.05 0.67 -16.22
C VAL A 48 10.49 2.08 -15.80
N GLU A 49 9.73 3.06 -16.24
CA GLU A 49 9.98 4.46 -15.90
C GLU A 49 9.65 4.70 -14.42
N GLN A 50 10.55 5.38 -13.72
CA GLN A 50 10.35 5.75 -12.32
C GLN A 50 9.75 7.16 -12.23
N PRO A 51 8.91 7.44 -11.21
CA PRO A 51 8.44 8.79 -10.95
C PRO A 51 9.60 9.69 -10.51
N ALA A 52 9.53 10.96 -10.89
CA ALA A 52 10.46 11.99 -10.45
C ALA A 52 9.67 13.17 -9.87
N PHE A 53 10.17 13.75 -8.79
CA PHE A 53 9.49 14.78 -8.03
C PHE A 53 10.34 16.04 -7.91
N PRO A 54 9.73 17.25 -7.99
CA PRO A 54 10.40 18.48 -7.63
C PRO A 54 10.90 18.47 -6.17
N ASP A 55 11.94 19.26 -5.91
CA ASP A 55 12.46 19.47 -4.54
C ASP A 55 11.56 20.46 -3.77
N TYR A 56 10.33 20.03 -3.51
CA TYR A 56 9.37 20.76 -2.68
C TYR A 56 8.80 19.79 -1.66
N THR A 57 8.82 20.15 -0.40
CA THR A 57 8.41 19.28 0.70
C THR A 57 7.51 20.02 1.67
N VAL A 58 6.45 19.35 2.11
CA VAL A 58 5.58 19.81 3.20
C VAL A 58 5.40 18.70 4.25
N ASN A 59 5.07 19.10 5.46
CA ASN A 59 4.72 18.19 6.55
C ASN A 59 3.21 18.28 6.82
N ILE A 60 2.52 17.16 7.05
CA ILE A 60 1.08 17.16 7.35
C ILE A 60 0.75 17.93 8.63
N VAL A 61 1.70 18.05 9.56
CA VAL A 61 1.54 18.84 10.79
C VAL A 61 1.30 20.32 10.48
N ASP A 62 1.91 20.86 9.42
CA ASP A 62 1.72 22.24 8.98
C ASP A 62 0.28 22.49 8.47
N PHE A 63 -0.47 21.42 8.19
CA PHE A 63 -1.88 21.45 7.79
C PHE A 63 -2.83 21.10 8.96
N GLY A 64 -2.30 21.04 10.18
CA GLY A 64 -3.07 20.82 11.40
C GLY A 64 -3.27 19.36 11.80
N ALA A 65 -2.52 18.42 11.18
CA ALA A 65 -2.56 17.01 11.56
C ALA A 65 -1.99 16.81 12.99
N LYS A 66 -2.55 15.83 13.71
CA LYS A 66 -2.12 15.45 15.06
C LYS A 66 -1.87 13.95 15.13
N GLY A 67 -0.66 13.57 15.53
CA GLY A 67 -0.20 12.18 15.63
C GLY A 67 -0.56 11.51 16.96
N ASP A 68 -1.77 11.75 17.48
CA ASP A 68 -2.24 11.29 18.80
C ASP A 68 -3.14 10.05 18.74
N GLY A 69 -3.47 9.56 17.53
CA GLY A 69 -4.36 8.42 17.32
C GLY A 69 -5.85 8.69 17.60
N ILE A 70 -6.22 9.95 17.87
CA ILE A 70 -7.58 10.35 18.25
C ILE A 70 -8.19 11.30 17.21
N VAL A 71 -7.42 12.31 16.80
CA VAL A 71 -7.88 13.30 15.83
C VAL A 71 -7.90 12.71 14.42
N LEU A 72 -9.03 12.85 13.74
CA LEU A 72 -9.16 12.42 12.34
C LEU A 72 -8.40 13.38 11.41
N ASN A 73 -7.34 12.90 10.77
CA ASN A 73 -6.41 13.69 9.98
C ASN A 73 -6.71 13.71 8.47
N THR A 74 -7.83 13.13 8.02
CA THR A 74 -8.18 12.98 6.61
C THR A 74 -8.07 14.29 5.84
N LYS A 75 -8.63 15.38 6.41
CA LYS A 75 -8.58 16.69 5.77
C LYS A 75 -7.16 17.23 5.67
N ALA A 76 -6.39 17.17 6.76
CA ALA A 76 -5.03 17.71 6.82
C ALA A 76 -4.09 17.00 5.82
N ILE A 77 -4.17 15.65 5.74
CA ILE A 77 -3.36 14.86 4.79
C ILE A 77 -3.75 15.18 3.35
N ASN A 78 -5.04 15.20 3.03
CA ASN A 78 -5.50 15.50 1.67
C ASN A 78 -5.22 16.95 1.27
N ASP A 79 -5.27 17.91 2.19
CA ASP A 79 -4.92 19.31 1.92
C ASP A 79 -3.41 19.46 1.65
N ALA A 80 -2.56 18.74 2.39
CA ALA A 80 -1.11 18.70 2.11
C ALA A 80 -0.82 18.13 0.72
N ILE A 81 -1.48 17.04 0.32
CA ILE A 81 -1.36 16.44 -1.02
C ILE A 81 -1.78 17.45 -2.09
N LYS A 82 -2.93 18.10 -1.92
CA LYS A 82 -3.41 19.13 -2.86
C LYS A 82 -2.45 20.33 -2.97
N ALA A 83 -1.88 20.77 -1.85
CA ALA A 83 -0.93 21.87 -1.84
C ALA A 83 0.35 21.53 -2.62
N VAL A 84 0.89 20.32 -2.45
CA VAL A 84 2.06 19.84 -3.19
C VAL A 84 1.74 19.70 -4.69
N ASN A 85 0.62 19.08 -5.02
CA ASN A 85 0.18 18.93 -6.42
C ASN A 85 0.01 20.31 -7.10
N ALA A 86 -0.61 21.29 -6.43
CA ALA A 86 -0.81 22.63 -6.95
C ALA A 86 0.51 23.42 -7.19
N LYS A 87 1.59 23.02 -6.52
CA LYS A 87 2.96 23.56 -6.74
C LYS A 87 3.72 22.86 -7.86
N GLY A 88 3.08 21.92 -8.55
CA GLY A 88 3.71 21.13 -9.62
C GLY A 88 4.30 19.81 -9.14
N GLY A 89 4.21 19.51 -7.86
CA GLY A 89 4.65 18.25 -7.28
C GLY A 89 5.63 18.37 -6.13
N GLY A 90 6.04 17.24 -5.57
CA GLY A 90 6.99 17.17 -4.46
C GLY A 90 6.65 16.05 -3.46
N LYS A 91 7.05 16.26 -2.21
CA LYS A 91 6.94 15.29 -1.12
C LYS A 91 6.00 15.78 -0.02
N VAL A 92 5.08 14.91 0.41
CA VAL A 92 4.28 15.10 1.61
C VAL A 92 4.83 14.17 2.69
N ILE A 93 5.29 14.71 3.81
CA ILE A 93 5.85 13.94 4.93
C ILE A 93 4.74 13.64 5.94
N ILE A 94 4.60 12.35 6.27
CA ILE A 94 3.92 11.86 7.47
C ILE A 94 5.01 11.51 8.48
N PRO A 95 5.23 12.32 9.53
CA PRO A 95 6.29 12.06 10.51
C PRO A 95 5.95 10.90 11.45
N GLU A 96 6.86 10.53 12.35
CA GLU A 96 6.59 9.56 13.40
C GLU A 96 5.33 9.92 14.20
N GLY A 97 4.55 8.92 14.61
CA GLY A 97 3.30 9.12 15.39
C GLY A 97 2.20 8.17 14.96
N LEU A 98 1.05 8.29 15.63
CA LEU A 98 -0.17 7.55 15.33
C LEU A 98 -1.19 8.46 14.63
N TRP A 99 -1.39 8.25 13.34
CA TRP A 99 -2.17 9.13 12.47
C TRP A 99 -3.50 8.47 12.10
N LEU A 100 -4.56 8.71 12.90
CA LEU A 100 -5.91 8.26 12.56
C LEU A 100 -6.43 9.06 11.37
N THR A 101 -6.92 8.37 10.33
CA THR A 101 -7.41 9.02 9.11
C THR A 101 -8.54 8.23 8.45
N GLY A 102 -9.34 8.88 7.63
CA GLY A 102 -10.19 8.29 6.60
C GLY A 102 -9.45 8.23 5.26
N PRO A 103 -10.19 8.13 4.12
CA PRO A 103 -9.59 7.98 2.79
C PRO A 103 -8.59 9.08 2.41
N ILE A 104 -7.46 8.66 1.85
CA ILE A 104 -6.42 9.52 1.28
C ILE A 104 -6.46 9.37 -0.24
N GLU A 105 -6.45 10.49 -0.98
CA GLU A 105 -6.37 10.50 -2.44
C GLU A 105 -5.03 11.06 -2.90
N LEU A 106 -4.23 10.24 -3.59
CA LEU A 106 -2.98 10.67 -4.20
C LEU A 106 -3.24 11.39 -5.51
N LEU A 107 -2.59 12.51 -5.70
CA LEU A 107 -2.63 13.31 -6.91
C LEU A 107 -1.31 13.23 -7.69
N SER A 108 -1.34 13.57 -8.98
CA SER A 108 -0.14 13.55 -9.83
C SER A 108 1.02 14.33 -9.23
N ASN A 109 2.22 13.87 -9.46
CA ASN A 109 3.48 14.46 -9.02
C ASN A 109 3.66 14.51 -7.49
N VAL A 110 2.98 13.65 -6.73
CA VAL A 110 3.09 13.61 -5.26
C VAL A 110 3.74 12.31 -4.80
N ASN A 111 4.77 12.44 -3.96
CA ASN A 111 5.33 11.37 -3.15
C ASN A 111 4.81 11.51 -1.71
N LEU A 112 3.96 10.58 -1.28
CA LEU A 112 3.55 10.44 0.12
C LEU A 112 4.64 9.66 0.87
N TYR A 113 5.45 10.37 1.65
CA TYR A 113 6.57 9.80 2.38
C TYR A 113 6.24 9.61 3.86
N THR A 114 6.46 8.41 4.39
CA THR A 114 6.27 8.11 5.81
C THR A 114 7.61 7.91 6.50
N GLU A 115 7.84 8.63 7.58
CA GLU A 115 9.03 8.43 8.40
C GLU A 115 8.98 7.08 9.13
N MET A 116 10.11 6.68 9.69
CA MET A 116 10.17 5.53 10.60
C MET A 116 9.26 5.78 11.81
N ASN A 117 8.57 4.74 12.28
CA ASN A 117 7.58 4.81 13.36
C ASN A 117 6.33 5.64 13.06
N ALA A 118 6.09 6.03 11.82
CA ALA A 118 4.79 6.54 11.41
C ALA A 118 3.80 5.38 11.26
N LEU A 119 2.69 5.41 12.01
CA LEU A 119 1.57 4.50 11.84
C LEU A 119 0.35 5.29 11.35
N VAL A 120 -0.04 5.06 10.10
CA VAL A 120 -1.27 5.59 9.50
C VAL A 120 -2.37 4.57 9.72
N LEU A 121 -3.28 4.87 10.64
CA LEU A 121 -4.39 4.01 11.01
C LEU A 121 -5.66 4.51 10.33
N PHE A 122 -6.27 3.68 9.49
CA PHE A 122 -7.53 4.03 8.86
C PHE A 122 -8.70 3.77 9.81
N THR A 123 -9.62 4.75 9.89
CA THR A 123 -10.77 4.65 10.78
C THR A 123 -11.66 3.45 10.43
N ASP A 124 -12.29 2.87 11.42
CA ASP A 124 -13.33 1.84 11.28
C ASP A 124 -14.76 2.43 11.17
N ASP A 125 -14.87 3.75 11.15
CA ASP A 125 -16.13 4.43 10.84
C ASP A 125 -16.46 4.29 9.34
N PHE A 126 -17.41 3.42 9.02
CA PHE A 126 -17.84 3.17 7.64
C PHE A 126 -18.37 4.41 6.92
N GLU A 127 -18.91 5.39 7.64
CA GLU A 127 -19.45 6.63 7.06
C GLU A 127 -18.36 7.54 6.50
N ALA A 128 -17.11 7.36 6.96
CA ALA A 128 -15.96 8.07 6.41
C ALA A 128 -15.60 7.66 4.96
N TYR A 129 -16.19 6.57 4.47
CA TYR A 129 -15.85 5.98 3.16
C TYR A 129 -17.02 6.12 2.17
N PRO A 130 -17.02 7.09 1.26
CA PRO A 130 -18.03 7.23 0.22
C PRO A 130 -18.16 5.96 -0.62
N ILE A 131 -19.40 5.62 -1.00
CA ILE A 131 -19.64 4.53 -1.95
C ILE A 131 -19.41 5.06 -3.37
N ILE A 132 -18.47 4.47 -4.08
CA ILE A 132 -18.04 4.88 -5.42
C ILE A 132 -18.24 3.75 -6.45
N LYS A 133 -18.33 4.13 -7.72
CA LYS A 133 -18.22 3.18 -8.82
C LYS A 133 -16.74 2.81 -9.01
N THR A 134 -16.46 1.52 -9.09
CA THR A 134 -15.09 0.99 -9.21
C THR A 134 -15.11 -0.39 -9.85
N SER A 135 -14.01 -1.10 -9.84
CA SER A 135 -13.91 -2.51 -10.21
C SER A 135 -13.42 -3.32 -9.01
N PHE A 136 -14.01 -4.50 -8.82
CA PHE A 136 -13.56 -5.47 -7.84
C PHE A 136 -13.73 -6.89 -8.42
N GLU A 137 -12.75 -7.76 -8.20
CA GLU A 137 -12.71 -9.10 -8.81
C GLU A 137 -12.87 -9.09 -10.35
N GLY A 138 -12.38 -8.04 -11.01
CA GLY A 138 -12.44 -7.88 -12.45
C GLY A 138 -13.80 -7.44 -13.02
N LEU A 139 -14.78 -7.17 -12.14
CA LEU A 139 -16.15 -6.74 -12.49
C LEU A 139 -16.40 -5.30 -12.08
N ASP A 140 -17.16 -4.57 -12.89
CA ASP A 140 -17.62 -3.22 -12.55
C ASP A 140 -18.69 -3.30 -11.44
N THR A 141 -18.51 -2.52 -10.39
CA THR A 141 -19.35 -2.56 -9.20
C THR A 141 -19.34 -1.24 -8.43
N ARG A 142 -20.04 -1.19 -7.27
CA ARG A 142 -19.89 -0.15 -6.25
C ARG A 142 -19.22 -0.73 -5.01
N ARG A 143 -18.26 0.02 -4.46
CA ARG A 143 -17.57 -0.30 -3.20
C ARG A 143 -17.36 0.98 -2.40
N CYS A 144 -17.04 0.84 -1.14
CA CYS A 144 -16.47 1.95 -0.39
C CYS A 144 -15.16 2.42 -1.02
N GLN A 145 -14.90 3.73 -1.01
CA GLN A 145 -13.63 4.29 -1.46
C GLN A 145 -12.48 3.64 -0.68
N SER A 146 -11.42 3.31 -1.38
CA SER A 146 -10.22 2.74 -0.77
C SER A 146 -9.56 3.69 0.24
N PRO A 147 -9.04 3.16 1.34
CA PRO A 147 -8.23 3.93 2.29
C PRO A 147 -7.15 4.78 1.62
N ILE A 148 -6.51 4.23 0.59
CA ILE A 148 -5.61 4.99 -0.28
C ILE A 148 -6.05 4.78 -1.72
N SER A 149 -6.25 5.87 -2.46
CA SER A 149 -6.66 5.82 -3.86
C SER A 149 -5.89 6.81 -4.74
N ALA A 150 -5.79 6.47 -6.04
CA ALA A 150 -5.33 7.40 -7.07
C ALA A 150 -6.06 7.05 -8.38
N TRP A 151 -6.46 8.08 -9.13
CA TRP A 151 -7.20 7.94 -10.38
C TRP A 151 -6.58 8.81 -11.46
N ASN A 152 -6.22 8.20 -12.61
CA ASN A 152 -5.64 8.91 -13.76
C ASN A 152 -4.43 9.80 -13.37
N ALA A 153 -3.65 9.38 -12.37
CA ALA A 153 -2.52 10.12 -11.86
C ALA A 153 -1.22 9.70 -12.56
N GLU A 154 -0.25 10.61 -12.62
CA GLU A 154 1.08 10.34 -13.14
C GLU A 154 2.15 10.81 -12.14
N ASN A 155 3.28 10.11 -12.09
CA ASN A 155 4.36 10.38 -11.14
C ASN A 155 3.86 10.38 -9.70
N ILE A 156 3.42 9.24 -9.21
CA ILE A 156 2.96 9.08 -7.83
C ILE A 156 3.82 8.07 -7.08
N ALA A 157 4.05 8.33 -5.81
CA ALA A 157 4.76 7.39 -4.97
C ALA A 157 4.20 7.34 -3.54
N ILE A 158 4.37 6.17 -2.91
CA ILE A 158 4.30 5.99 -1.47
C ILE A 158 5.63 5.39 -1.05
N THR A 159 6.41 6.14 -0.27
CA THR A 159 7.77 5.74 0.09
C THR A 159 8.06 5.94 1.58
N GLY A 160 9.21 5.43 2.03
CA GLY A 160 9.66 5.58 3.41
C GLY A 160 9.60 4.28 4.21
N HIS A 161 9.28 4.36 5.51
CA HIS A 161 9.38 3.22 6.42
C HIS A 161 8.15 3.02 7.31
N GLY A 162 7.12 3.82 7.11
CA GLY A 162 5.90 3.77 7.92
C GLY A 162 5.00 2.58 7.61
N VAL A 163 3.95 2.48 8.40
CA VAL A 163 2.95 1.41 8.34
C VAL A 163 1.58 2.01 8.03
N PHE A 164 0.89 1.42 7.07
CA PHE A 164 -0.51 1.71 6.75
C PHE A 164 -1.37 0.53 7.22
N ASP A 165 -2.24 0.78 8.20
CA ASP A 165 -3.14 -0.22 8.79
C ASP A 165 -4.58 0.05 8.37
N GLY A 166 -5.16 -0.88 7.62
CA GLY A 166 -6.50 -0.74 7.03
C GLY A 166 -7.66 -1.00 7.99
N SER A 167 -7.42 -1.32 9.27
CA SER A 167 -8.46 -1.68 10.26
C SER A 167 -9.43 -2.76 9.75
N GLY A 168 -8.91 -3.69 8.96
CA GLY A 168 -9.72 -4.65 8.21
C GLY A 168 -10.56 -5.60 9.06
N ASP A 169 -10.25 -5.75 10.35
CA ASP A 169 -11.01 -6.59 11.26
C ASP A 169 -12.46 -6.11 11.43
N SER A 170 -12.69 -4.80 11.34
CA SER A 170 -14.04 -4.20 11.39
C SER A 170 -14.86 -4.47 10.12
N TRP A 171 -14.21 -4.87 9.03
CA TRP A 171 -14.84 -5.08 7.72
C TRP A 171 -15.04 -6.55 7.35
N ARG A 172 -14.12 -7.42 7.75
CA ARG A 172 -14.01 -8.77 7.19
C ARG A 172 -14.97 -9.76 7.83
N PRO A 173 -15.70 -10.56 7.03
CA PRO A 173 -16.31 -11.79 7.53
C PRO A 173 -15.23 -12.82 7.88
N VAL A 174 -15.54 -13.71 8.82
CA VAL A 174 -14.62 -14.77 9.25
C VAL A 174 -15.31 -16.15 9.16
N LYS A 175 -14.70 -17.06 8.43
CA LYS A 175 -15.18 -18.44 8.32
C LYS A 175 -14.79 -19.25 9.57
N LYS A 176 -15.75 -19.93 10.19
CA LYS A 176 -15.56 -20.79 11.37
C LYS A 176 -14.43 -21.81 11.17
N GLY A 177 -14.35 -22.40 9.97
CA GLY A 177 -13.33 -23.40 9.65
C GLY A 177 -11.89 -22.89 9.61
N LYS A 178 -11.68 -21.58 9.65
CA LYS A 178 -10.34 -20.96 9.75
C LYS A 178 -9.91 -20.71 11.20
N LEU A 179 -10.75 -20.98 12.18
CA LEU A 179 -10.49 -20.70 13.60
C LEU A 179 -10.58 -21.99 14.44
N THR A 180 -9.87 -22.00 15.56
CA THR A 180 -10.10 -22.98 16.61
C THR A 180 -11.45 -22.74 17.29
N ALA A 181 -11.99 -23.72 17.99
CA ALA A 181 -13.26 -23.59 18.71
C ALA A 181 -13.24 -22.42 19.73
N GLY A 182 -12.12 -22.24 20.44
CA GLY A 182 -11.96 -21.14 21.39
C GLY A 182 -11.93 -19.76 20.71
N GLN A 183 -11.19 -19.62 19.62
CA GLN A 183 -11.14 -18.39 18.82
C GLN A 183 -12.51 -18.03 18.25
N TRP A 184 -13.24 -19.04 17.72
CA TRP A 184 -14.60 -18.85 17.22
C TRP A 184 -15.55 -18.37 18.33
N SER A 185 -15.53 -19.04 19.50
CA SER A 185 -16.36 -18.62 20.63
C SER A 185 -16.06 -17.20 21.08
N SER A 186 -14.78 -16.83 21.17
CA SER A 186 -14.36 -15.47 21.52
C SER A 186 -14.84 -14.43 20.50
N LEU A 187 -14.71 -14.75 19.20
CA LEU A 187 -15.16 -13.87 18.12
C LEU A 187 -16.68 -13.63 18.16
N VAL A 188 -17.45 -14.71 18.31
CA VAL A 188 -18.93 -14.60 18.40
C VAL A 188 -19.34 -13.81 19.65
N SER A 189 -18.63 -13.98 20.77
CA SER A 189 -18.91 -13.27 22.02
C SER A 189 -18.53 -11.78 21.97
N SER A 190 -17.66 -11.36 21.04
CA SER A 190 -17.27 -9.96 20.88
C SER A 190 -18.33 -9.11 20.18
N GLY A 191 -19.38 -9.72 19.64
CA GLY A 191 -20.44 -9.04 18.89
C GLY A 191 -20.58 -9.56 17.47
N GLY A 192 -21.12 -8.70 16.57
CA GLY A 192 -21.41 -9.09 15.20
C GLY A 192 -22.56 -10.06 15.07
N VAL A 193 -22.68 -10.71 13.91
CA VAL A 193 -23.75 -11.66 13.60
C VAL A 193 -23.20 -12.89 12.90
N VAL A 194 -23.81 -14.06 13.17
CA VAL A 194 -23.46 -15.32 12.49
C VAL A 194 -24.56 -15.63 11.47
N ASP A 195 -24.18 -16.12 10.30
CA ASP A 195 -25.12 -16.54 9.26
C ASP A 195 -26.02 -17.71 9.72
N ALA A 196 -27.09 -17.95 8.96
CA ALA A 196 -28.06 -19.02 9.27
C ALA A 196 -27.43 -20.43 9.28
N SER A 197 -26.32 -20.64 8.59
CA SER A 197 -25.60 -21.92 8.59
C SER A 197 -24.71 -22.12 9.83
N GLY A 198 -24.48 -21.07 10.61
CA GLY A 198 -23.58 -21.10 11.77
C GLY A 198 -22.09 -21.17 11.38
N SER A 199 -21.74 -20.87 10.12
CA SER A 199 -20.39 -21.10 9.58
C SER A 199 -19.60 -19.84 9.25
N ILE A 200 -20.25 -18.70 9.14
CA ILE A 200 -19.60 -17.41 8.85
C ILE A 200 -20.06 -16.35 9.84
N TRP A 201 -19.12 -15.69 10.47
CA TRP A 201 -19.35 -14.50 11.29
C TRP A 201 -19.17 -13.24 10.45
N TYR A 202 -20.02 -12.27 10.65
CA TYR A 202 -19.96 -10.94 10.02
C TYR A 202 -19.88 -9.86 11.10
N PRO A 203 -19.09 -8.78 10.89
CA PRO A 203 -18.91 -7.75 11.90
C PRO A 203 -20.19 -6.96 12.19
N THR A 204 -21.10 -6.87 11.21
CA THR A 204 -22.36 -6.13 11.35
C THR A 204 -23.54 -6.82 10.63
N ALA A 205 -24.77 -6.48 11.00
CA ALA A 205 -25.96 -6.93 10.28
C ALA A 205 -25.98 -6.42 8.82
N GLY A 206 -25.47 -5.21 8.56
CA GLY A 206 -25.31 -4.67 7.19
C GLY A 206 -24.36 -5.50 6.34
N ALA A 207 -23.27 -6.00 6.91
CA ALA A 207 -22.35 -6.91 6.21
C ALA A 207 -23.04 -8.23 5.86
N LEU A 208 -23.80 -8.83 6.78
CA LEU A 208 -24.60 -10.03 6.50
C LEU A 208 -25.67 -9.77 5.43
N LYS A 209 -26.39 -8.64 5.50
CA LYS A 209 -27.38 -8.24 4.49
C LYS A 209 -26.77 -8.15 3.09
N GLY A 210 -25.61 -7.50 2.97
CA GLY A 210 -24.87 -7.41 1.71
C GLY A 210 -24.39 -8.76 1.20
N ALA A 211 -23.92 -9.64 2.07
CA ALA A 211 -23.57 -11.00 1.72
C ALA A 211 -24.75 -11.80 1.15
N MET A 212 -25.94 -11.64 1.75
CA MET A 212 -27.17 -12.27 1.27
C MET A 212 -27.66 -11.73 -0.08
N ALA A 213 -27.36 -10.48 -0.39
CA ALA A 213 -27.64 -9.85 -1.69
C ALA A 213 -26.61 -10.23 -2.77
N THR A 214 -25.55 -10.92 -2.40
CA THR A 214 -24.46 -11.30 -3.30
C THR A 214 -24.62 -12.76 -3.72
N LYS A 215 -24.69 -13.03 -5.03
CA LYS A 215 -24.70 -14.39 -5.56
C LYS A 215 -23.31 -14.85 -5.93
N ASP A 216 -22.59 -14.04 -6.68
CA ASP A 216 -21.29 -14.35 -7.22
C ASP A 216 -20.29 -13.21 -7.00
N PHE A 217 -19.02 -13.55 -6.82
CA PHE A 217 -17.86 -12.64 -6.88
C PHE A 217 -17.95 -11.37 -5.99
N ASN A 218 -18.52 -11.48 -4.80
CA ASN A 218 -18.67 -10.34 -3.88
C ASN A 218 -19.36 -9.11 -4.50
N ASN A 219 -20.10 -9.29 -5.60
CA ASN A 219 -20.84 -8.23 -6.28
C ASN A 219 -22.35 -8.30 -5.94
N PRO A 220 -22.88 -7.37 -5.13
CA PRO A 220 -24.29 -7.37 -4.77
C PRO A 220 -25.21 -7.15 -5.99
N GLU A 221 -26.30 -7.87 -6.04
CA GLU A 221 -27.33 -7.76 -7.06
C GLU A 221 -28.67 -7.29 -6.46
N GLY A 222 -29.52 -6.68 -7.30
CA GLY A 222 -30.85 -6.25 -6.90
C GLY A 222 -30.88 -5.03 -5.99
N ILE A 223 -29.78 -4.31 -5.85
CA ILE A 223 -29.68 -3.05 -5.10
C ILE A 223 -29.94 -1.90 -6.06
N ASN A 224 -31.01 -1.12 -5.84
CA ASN A 224 -31.50 -0.13 -6.80
C ASN A 224 -31.38 1.32 -6.33
N THR A 225 -31.42 1.56 -5.01
CA THR A 225 -31.37 2.91 -4.43
C THR A 225 -30.10 3.16 -3.64
N ASP A 226 -29.76 4.42 -3.45
CA ASP A 226 -28.58 4.80 -2.64
C ASP A 226 -28.79 4.45 -1.16
N GLU A 227 -30.02 4.44 -0.66
CA GLU A 227 -30.36 3.99 0.69
C GLU A 227 -30.06 2.50 0.86
N GLU A 228 -30.45 1.65 -0.11
CA GLU A 228 -30.14 0.22 -0.09
C GLU A 228 -28.64 -0.05 -0.15
N TRP A 229 -27.88 0.72 -0.95
CA TRP A 229 -26.43 0.66 -0.97
C TRP A 229 -25.81 1.06 0.38
N ASN A 230 -26.36 2.08 1.05
CA ASN A 230 -25.88 2.51 2.36
C ASN A 230 -26.15 1.45 3.44
N GLU A 231 -27.28 0.75 3.39
CA GLU A 231 -27.59 -0.33 4.35
C GLU A 231 -26.59 -1.50 4.30
N ILE A 232 -26.01 -1.75 3.15
CA ILE A 232 -25.00 -2.80 2.97
C ILE A 232 -23.56 -2.27 2.94
N ARG A 233 -23.33 -0.99 3.24
CA ARG A 233 -22.01 -0.35 3.23
C ARG A 233 -20.90 -1.18 3.89
N PRO A 234 -21.10 -1.82 5.06
CA PRO A 234 -20.08 -2.66 5.69
C PRO A 234 -19.69 -3.91 4.88
N TRP A 235 -20.52 -4.33 3.92
CA TRP A 235 -20.20 -5.41 2.98
C TRP A 235 -19.36 -4.92 1.80
N LEU A 236 -19.43 -3.65 1.47
CA LEU A 236 -18.71 -3.04 0.34
C LEU A 236 -17.24 -2.78 0.71
N ARG A 237 -16.60 -3.77 1.27
CA ARG A 237 -15.20 -3.73 1.75
C ARG A 237 -14.27 -3.16 0.69
N PRO A 238 -13.55 -2.06 0.94
CA PRO A 238 -12.59 -1.54 -0.03
C PRO A 238 -11.32 -2.39 -0.06
N VAL A 239 -10.56 -2.31 -1.13
CA VAL A 239 -9.14 -2.68 -1.12
C VAL A 239 -8.36 -1.59 -0.38
N LEU A 240 -7.24 -1.91 0.29
CA LEU A 240 -6.48 -0.93 1.07
C LEU A 240 -5.90 0.18 0.18
N LEU A 241 -5.27 -0.21 -0.92
CA LEU A 241 -4.71 0.70 -1.91
C LEU A 241 -5.24 0.38 -3.29
N ASN A 242 -5.92 1.33 -3.91
CA ASN A 242 -6.46 1.21 -5.27
C ASN A 242 -5.90 2.34 -6.16
N ILE A 243 -5.04 1.96 -7.10
CA ILE A 243 -4.46 2.89 -8.08
C ILE A 243 -4.99 2.54 -9.45
N VAL A 244 -5.76 3.44 -10.06
CA VAL A 244 -6.49 3.17 -11.30
C VAL A 244 -6.02 4.08 -12.44
N LYS A 245 -5.75 3.48 -13.61
CA LYS A 245 -5.38 4.19 -14.85
C LYS A 245 -4.27 5.23 -14.65
N SER A 246 -3.28 4.88 -13.83
CA SER A 246 -2.19 5.77 -13.46
C SER A 246 -0.86 5.30 -14.05
N LYS A 247 0.11 6.22 -14.15
CA LYS A 247 1.43 5.95 -14.75
C LYS A 247 2.55 6.36 -13.82
N LYS A 248 3.69 5.65 -13.93
CA LYS A 248 4.90 5.91 -13.13
C LYS A 248 4.58 5.89 -11.65
N VAL A 249 4.24 4.68 -11.18
CA VAL A 249 3.84 4.39 -9.81
C VAL A 249 4.98 3.73 -9.07
N LEU A 250 5.35 4.25 -7.89
CA LEU A 250 6.35 3.67 -7.01
C LEU A 250 5.78 3.41 -5.62
N LEU A 251 5.84 2.16 -5.18
CA LEU A 251 5.64 1.78 -3.78
C LEU A 251 6.96 1.24 -3.26
N GLU A 252 7.54 1.87 -2.22
CA GLU A 252 8.88 1.50 -1.76
C GLU A 252 9.07 1.63 -0.25
N GLY A 253 9.55 0.54 0.37
CA GLY A 253 10.05 0.52 1.75
C GLY A 253 8.98 0.47 2.84
N VAL A 254 7.73 0.75 2.52
CA VAL A 254 6.60 0.85 3.46
C VAL A 254 5.96 -0.51 3.77
N THR A 255 5.18 -0.55 4.83
CA THR A 255 4.39 -1.71 5.21
C THR A 255 2.89 -1.40 5.07
N PHE A 256 2.17 -2.30 4.41
CA PHE A 256 0.71 -2.30 4.39
C PHE A 256 0.20 -3.50 5.19
N LYS A 257 -0.83 -3.34 5.99
CA LYS A 257 -1.36 -4.46 6.76
C LYS A 257 -2.85 -4.34 7.02
N ASN A 258 -3.43 -5.47 7.39
CA ASN A 258 -4.78 -5.54 7.93
C ASN A 258 -5.82 -4.90 6.99
N SER A 259 -5.78 -5.27 5.70
CA SER A 259 -6.68 -4.74 4.69
C SER A 259 -8.13 -5.20 4.88
N PRO A 260 -9.13 -4.37 4.56
CA PRO A 260 -10.54 -4.79 4.54
C PRO A 260 -10.86 -5.91 3.54
N SER A 261 -10.16 -5.94 2.40
CA SER A 261 -10.19 -7.00 1.39
C SER A 261 -8.79 -7.16 0.78
N TRP A 262 -8.62 -7.18 -0.55
CA TRP A 262 -7.30 -7.14 -1.19
C TRP A 262 -6.47 -5.96 -0.68
N CYS A 263 -5.16 -6.12 -0.60
CA CYS A 263 -4.31 -5.06 -0.08
C CYS A 263 -3.88 -4.06 -1.14
N LEU A 264 -3.08 -4.49 -2.10
CA LEU A 264 -2.58 -3.64 -3.17
C LEU A 264 -3.28 -3.98 -4.49
N HIS A 265 -3.99 -3.03 -5.08
CA HIS A 265 -4.72 -3.22 -6.33
C HIS A 265 -4.40 -2.11 -7.35
N PRO A 266 -3.26 -2.18 -8.05
CA PRO A 266 -3.06 -1.42 -9.28
C PRO A 266 -3.95 -1.98 -10.39
N LEU A 267 -4.75 -1.11 -11.02
CA LEU A 267 -5.69 -1.45 -12.09
C LEU A 267 -5.45 -0.58 -13.33
N SER A 268 -5.20 -1.19 -14.48
CA SER A 268 -4.96 -0.48 -15.76
C SER A 268 -3.83 0.56 -15.65
N CYS A 269 -2.79 0.25 -14.89
CA CYS A 269 -1.65 1.13 -14.66
C CYS A 269 -0.46 0.77 -15.56
N GLU A 270 0.45 1.73 -15.76
CA GLU A 270 1.64 1.55 -16.58
C GLU A 270 2.88 2.10 -15.86
N HIS A 271 4.03 1.41 -16.02
CA HIS A 271 5.27 1.71 -15.33
C HIS A 271 5.13 1.69 -13.81
N ILE A 272 5.01 0.47 -13.25
CA ILE A 272 4.79 0.24 -11.84
C ILE A 272 6.03 -0.39 -11.23
N THR A 273 6.47 0.14 -10.10
CA THR A 273 7.51 -0.47 -9.29
C THR A 273 6.99 -0.69 -7.87
N ILE A 274 6.99 -1.94 -7.41
CA ILE A 274 6.73 -2.33 -6.03
C ILE A 274 8.01 -2.98 -5.51
N HIS A 275 8.72 -2.28 -4.63
CA HIS A 275 10.05 -2.65 -4.20
C HIS A 275 10.22 -2.54 -2.68
N ASN A 276 10.76 -3.60 -2.07
CA ASN A 276 11.01 -3.63 -0.63
C ASN A 276 9.76 -3.28 0.23
N VAL A 277 8.59 -3.59 -0.28
CA VAL A 277 7.30 -3.41 0.40
C VAL A 277 6.98 -4.66 1.22
N LYS A 278 6.31 -4.46 2.35
CA LYS A 278 5.79 -5.56 3.16
C LYS A 278 4.27 -5.49 3.20
N VAL A 279 3.62 -6.62 3.00
CA VAL A 279 2.18 -6.75 3.19
C VAL A 279 1.90 -7.85 4.19
N PHE A 280 1.08 -7.54 5.20
CA PHE A 280 0.69 -8.50 6.23
C PHE A 280 -0.83 -8.50 6.40
N ASN A 281 -1.50 -9.56 5.95
CA ASN A 281 -2.90 -9.79 6.22
C ASN A 281 -3.06 -11.04 7.09
N PRO A 282 -4.00 -11.06 8.06
CA PRO A 282 -4.21 -12.23 8.89
C PRO A 282 -4.54 -13.47 8.06
N TRP A 283 -4.05 -14.65 8.48
CA TRP A 283 -4.27 -15.94 7.81
C TRP A 283 -5.75 -16.29 7.64
N TYR A 284 -6.63 -15.75 8.46
CA TYR A 284 -8.08 -15.95 8.38
C TYR A 284 -8.81 -14.92 7.53
N SER A 285 -8.10 -13.92 7.01
CA SER A 285 -8.73 -12.83 6.24
C SER A 285 -9.37 -13.35 4.95
N GLN A 286 -10.65 -13.05 4.80
CA GLN A 286 -11.41 -13.39 3.60
C GLN A 286 -11.08 -12.40 2.48
N ASN A 287 -10.64 -12.88 1.32
CA ASN A 287 -10.10 -12.06 0.23
C ASN A 287 -8.95 -11.16 0.72
N GLY A 288 -8.06 -11.73 1.50
CA GLY A 288 -6.93 -11.02 2.09
C GLY A 288 -5.67 -11.08 1.24
N ASP A 289 -5.83 -11.02 -0.08
CA ASP A 289 -4.75 -11.05 -1.06
C ASP A 289 -3.77 -9.90 -0.83
N ALA A 290 -2.47 -10.13 -1.05
CA ALA A 290 -1.48 -9.08 -0.83
C ALA A 290 -1.33 -8.15 -2.03
N LEU A 291 -1.27 -8.68 -3.26
CA LEU A 291 -1.14 -7.90 -4.48
C LEU A 291 -2.01 -8.49 -5.59
N ASP A 292 -2.91 -7.69 -6.11
CA ASP A 292 -3.70 -7.95 -7.30
C ASP A 292 -3.30 -6.99 -8.42
N LEU A 293 -2.36 -7.41 -9.26
CA LEU A 293 -1.91 -6.65 -10.42
C LEU A 293 -2.86 -6.89 -11.58
N GLU A 294 -3.78 -5.95 -11.85
CA GLU A 294 -4.84 -6.15 -12.84
C GLU A 294 -4.68 -5.23 -14.06
N SER A 295 -4.65 -5.83 -15.26
CA SER A 295 -4.60 -5.08 -16.53
C SER A 295 -3.43 -4.08 -16.62
N CYS A 296 -2.34 -4.36 -15.93
CA CYS A 296 -1.19 -3.46 -15.82
C CYS A 296 -0.09 -3.80 -16.82
N LYS A 297 0.73 -2.81 -17.16
CA LYS A 297 1.83 -2.96 -18.11
C LYS A 297 3.13 -2.43 -17.54
N ASN A 298 4.25 -3.11 -17.88
CA ASN A 298 5.59 -2.68 -17.51
C ASN A 298 5.76 -2.58 -15.99
N ALA A 299 5.73 -3.72 -15.30
CA ALA A 299 5.76 -3.77 -13.84
C ALA A 299 6.99 -4.53 -13.30
N LEU A 300 7.57 -3.99 -12.23
CA LEU A 300 8.60 -4.62 -11.40
C LEU A 300 8.06 -4.88 -10.00
N ILE A 301 8.05 -6.14 -9.59
CA ILE A 301 7.64 -6.60 -8.25
C ILE A 301 8.85 -7.29 -7.63
N VAL A 302 9.63 -6.58 -6.80
CA VAL A 302 10.98 -7.00 -6.45
C VAL A 302 11.28 -6.83 -4.96
N ASN A 303 11.87 -7.86 -4.36
CA ASN A 303 12.35 -7.84 -2.98
C ASN A 303 11.27 -7.53 -1.94
N ASN A 304 10.04 -7.96 -2.16
CA ASN A 304 8.92 -7.71 -1.25
C ASN A 304 8.69 -8.88 -0.28
N ILE A 305 7.89 -8.66 0.74
CA ILE A 305 7.37 -9.69 1.65
C ILE A 305 5.85 -9.63 1.59
N PHE A 306 5.22 -10.71 1.15
CA PHE A 306 3.78 -10.87 1.07
C PHE A 306 3.33 -12.03 1.97
N ASP A 307 2.78 -11.70 3.14
CA ASP A 307 2.17 -12.65 4.06
C ASP A 307 0.65 -12.38 4.08
N ALA A 308 -0.07 -13.21 3.37
CA ALA A 308 -1.47 -12.98 3.02
C ALA A 308 -2.39 -14.07 3.58
N GLY A 309 -3.65 -13.71 3.79
CA GLY A 309 -4.69 -14.67 4.19
C GLY A 309 -5.35 -15.38 3.00
N ASP A 310 -5.02 -14.93 1.79
CA ASP A 310 -5.43 -15.50 0.50
C ASP A 310 -4.21 -15.47 -0.43
N ASP A 311 -4.33 -15.11 -1.71
CA ASP A 311 -3.21 -15.10 -2.64
C ASP A 311 -2.14 -14.05 -2.31
N ALA A 312 -0.85 -14.41 -2.44
CA ALA A 312 0.25 -13.46 -2.23
C ALA A 312 0.40 -12.52 -3.42
N ILE A 313 0.38 -13.04 -4.65
CA ILE A 313 0.46 -12.25 -5.89
C ILE A 313 -0.53 -12.84 -6.90
N CYS A 314 -1.47 -12.02 -7.35
CA CYS A 314 -2.37 -12.32 -8.45
C CYS A 314 -2.04 -11.45 -9.66
N ILE A 315 -1.99 -12.04 -10.84
CA ILE A 315 -1.89 -11.33 -12.12
C ILE A 315 -3.20 -11.53 -12.85
N LYS A 316 -3.97 -10.44 -13.04
CA LYS A 316 -5.34 -10.46 -13.56
C LYS A 316 -5.47 -9.57 -14.80
N SER A 317 -6.47 -9.86 -15.64
CA SER A 317 -6.76 -9.10 -16.86
C SER A 317 -8.28 -8.84 -17.00
N GLY A 318 -8.94 -8.61 -15.89
CA GLY A 318 -10.39 -8.49 -15.81
C GLY A 318 -11.10 -9.84 -15.77
N LYS A 319 -12.43 -9.82 -15.75
CA LYS A 319 -13.28 -11.00 -15.66
C LYS A 319 -14.48 -10.87 -16.55
N ASP A 320 -14.93 -12.00 -17.09
CA ASP A 320 -16.15 -12.19 -17.87
C ASP A 320 -16.32 -11.14 -19.00
N GLU A 321 -17.50 -10.56 -19.15
CA GLU A 321 -17.80 -9.56 -20.17
C GLU A 321 -17.08 -8.23 -19.90
N ASP A 322 -17.00 -7.80 -18.66
CA ASP A 322 -16.33 -6.55 -18.28
C ASP A 322 -14.84 -6.61 -18.63
N GLY A 323 -14.18 -7.73 -18.34
CA GLY A 323 -12.79 -7.95 -18.73
C GLY A 323 -12.59 -7.96 -20.24
N ARG A 324 -13.46 -8.67 -20.98
CA ARG A 324 -13.40 -8.71 -22.45
C ARG A 324 -13.67 -7.34 -23.05
N ARG A 325 -14.63 -6.58 -22.53
CA ARG A 325 -14.92 -5.21 -22.97
C ARG A 325 -13.74 -4.27 -22.72
N ARG A 326 -13.09 -4.39 -21.56
CA ARG A 326 -11.89 -3.61 -21.22
C ARG A 326 -10.73 -3.94 -22.17
N GLY A 327 -10.51 -5.20 -22.49
CA GLY A 327 -9.52 -5.65 -23.46
C GLY A 327 -8.07 -5.32 -23.10
N GLU A 328 -7.77 -5.14 -21.81
CA GLU A 328 -6.47 -4.75 -21.30
C GLU A 328 -5.75 -5.94 -20.64
N PRO A 329 -4.79 -6.58 -21.32
CA PRO A 329 -4.02 -7.66 -20.69
C PRO A 329 -3.02 -7.11 -19.68
N CYS A 330 -2.72 -7.91 -18.65
CA CYS A 330 -1.54 -7.71 -17.81
C CYS A 330 -0.31 -8.23 -18.55
N GLN A 331 0.71 -7.39 -18.78
CA GLN A 331 1.87 -7.77 -19.60
C GLN A 331 3.17 -7.07 -19.19
N ASN A 332 4.30 -7.65 -19.59
CA ASN A 332 5.65 -7.15 -19.28
C ASN A 332 5.86 -6.99 -17.76
N VAL A 333 5.75 -8.10 -17.03
CA VAL A 333 5.87 -8.13 -15.58
C VAL A 333 7.09 -8.94 -15.17
N ILE A 334 7.93 -8.38 -14.33
CA ILE A 334 9.02 -9.09 -13.65
C ILE A 334 8.66 -9.25 -12.17
N VAL A 335 8.63 -10.49 -11.70
CA VAL A 335 8.44 -10.85 -10.29
C VAL A 335 9.71 -11.56 -9.84
N LYS A 336 10.45 -10.97 -8.89
CA LYS A 336 11.77 -11.49 -8.48
C LYS A 336 12.03 -11.25 -6.99
N ASN A 337 12.52 -12.28 -6.30
CA ASN A 337 12.95 -12.21 -4.89
C ASN A 337 11.84 -11.72 -3.92
N ASN A 338 10.62 -12.17 -4.09
CA ASN A 338 9.53 -11.86 -3.18
C ASN A 338 9.25 -13.02 -2.24
#